data_cd57c26e6bedcef5b574f8cd364fd535
#
_entry.id   cd57c26e6bedcef5b574f8cd364fd535
#
_cell.length_a   1.000
_cell.length_b   1.000
_cell.length_c   1.000
_cell.angle_alpha   90.00
_cell.angle_beta   90.00
_cell.angle_gamma   90.00
#
_symmetry.space_group_name_H-M   'P 1'
#
loop_
_entity.id
_entity.type
_entity.pdbx_description
1 polymer ?
#
loop_
_entity_poly.entity_id
_entity_poly.type
_entity_poly.pdbx_seq_one_letter_code
_entity_poly.pdbx_strand_id
1 'polypeptide(L)'
;KKHDSKFLQTASAIFMICGYIFYLMIQIKGFGIAVSSLLNINYKVAVFLVYLFILYSSFGGFNSVTKSDCLNLIMLSVSIGVLYLVIVKNVPGHWFLTDQTVHELIKSKGVFENQTAEIGIFVYISMFFGWGMGLASNPQYMVRILAAKDKKTAKHMILHALIFLCVLYFALTQIGLGLRI
;
A
#
# COMPACT_ATOMS: atom_id res chain seq x y z
N LYS A 1 -9.96 -2.24 -30.34
CA LYS A 1 -10.61 -3.48 -30.82
C LYS A 1 -9.59 -4.36 -31.54
N LYS A 2 -8.67 -4.99 -30.81
CA LYS A 2 -7.62 -5.83 -31.42
C LYS A 2 -7.86 -7.33 -31.24
N HIS A 3 -8.84 -7.74 -30.45
CA HIS A 3 -9.20 -9.15 -30.27
C HIS A 3 -10.73 -9.27 -30.23
N ASP A 4 -11.31 -9.67 -31.36
CA ASP A 4 -12.75 -9.89 -31.53
C ASP A 4 -13.24 -11.26 -30.99
N SER A 5 -12.45 -11.95 -30.16
CA SER A 5 -12.86 -13.21 -29.56
C SER A 5 -13.71 -12.94 -28.31
N LYS A 6 -15.03 -13.13 -28.42
CA LYS A 6 -15.98 -13.07 -27.31
C LYS A 6 -15.58 -14.02 -26.16
N PHE A 7 -15.02 -15.18 -26.51
CA PHE A 7 -14.55 -16.16 -25.51
C PHE A 7 -13.41 -15.58 -24.66
N LEU A 8 -12.40 -14.96 -25.25
CA LEU A 8 -11.26 -14.37 -24.53
C LEU A 8 -11.72 -13.21 -23.62
N GLN A 9 -12.67 -12.40 -24.10
CA GLN A 9 -13.24 -11.30 -23.33
C GLN A 9 -14.02 -11.81 -22.11
N THR A 10 -14.84 -12.84 -22.29
CA THR A 10 -15.61 -13.45 -21.19
C THR A 10 -14.71 -14.14 -20.19
N ALA A 11 -13.73 -14.91 -20.65
CA ALA A 11 -12.76 -15.59 -19.79
C ALA A 11 -11.98 -14.60 -18.93
N SER A 12 -11.45 -13.53 -19.53
CA SER A 12 -10.70 -12.48 -18.79
C SER A 12 -11.59 -11.76 -17.77
N ALA A 13 -12.86 -11.50 -18.09
CA ALA A 13 -13.81 -10.91 -17.15
C ALA A 13 -14.05 -11.81 -15.93
N ILE A 14 -14.25 -13.12 -16.15
CA ILE A 14 -14.43 -14.09 -15.06
C ILE A 14 -13.19 -14.15 -14.17
N PHE A 15 -11.99 -14.24 -14.74
CA PHE A 15 -10.74 -14.22 -13.96
C PHE A 15 -10.57 -12.95 -13.14
N MET A 16 -10.88 -11.78 -13.71
CA MET A 16 -10.84 -10.52 -12.97
C MET A 16 -11.83 -10.51 -11.81
N ILE A 17 -13.07 -10.92 -12.02
CA ILE A 17 -14.11 -10.98 -10.97
C ILE A 17 -13.66 -11.91 -9.84
N CYS A 18 -13.18 -13.11 -10.15
CA CYS A 18 -12.65 -14.04 -9.15
C CYS A 18 -11.48 -13.41 -8.36
N GLY A 19 -10.52 -12.81 -9.05
CA GLY A 19 -9.39 -12.14 -8.40
C GLY A 19 -9.83 -11.01 -7.44
N TYR A 20 -10.79 -10.18 -7.84
CA TYR A 20 -11.34 -9.13 -6.97
C TYR A 20 -12.12 -9.67 -5.79
N ILE A 21 -12.83 -10.78 -5.93
CA ILE A 21 -13.54 -11.43 -4.79
C ILE A 21 -12.50 -11.87 -3.75
N PHE A 22 -11.42 -12.55 -4.15
CA PHE A 22 -10.34 -12.94 -3.24
C PHE A 22 -9.68 -11.72 -2.58
N TYR A 23 -9.41 -10.68 -3.36
CA TYR A 23 -8.84 -9.44 -2.83
C TYR A 23 -9.75 -8.81 -1.77
N LEU A 24 -11.05 -8.69 -2.02
CA LEU A 24 -12.03 -8.15 -1.06
C LEU A 24 -12.12 -9.00 0.21
N MET A 25 -12.09 -10.33 0.10
CA MET A 25 -12.10 -11.22 1.28
C MET A 25 -10.89 -10.97 2.18
N ILE A 26 -9.70 -10.80 1.61
CA ILE A 26 -8.47 -10.50 2.37
C ILE A 26 -8.60 -9.14 3.05
N GLN A 27 -9.12 -8.13 2.35
CA GLN A 27 -9.30 -6.78 2.89
C GLN A 27 -10.31 -6.77 4.05
N ILE A 28 -11.47 -7.39 3.88
CA ILE A 28 -12.49 -7.48 4.95
C ILE A 28 -11.93 -8.18 6.18
N LYS A 29 -11.20 -9.29 5.98
CA LYS A 29 -10.54 -10.01 7.07
C LYS A 29 -9.51 -9.14 7.79
N GLY A 30 -8.63 -8.46 7.05
CA GLY A 30 -7.59 -7.59 7.61
C GLY A 30 -8.18 -6.42 8.40
N PHE A 31 -9.15 -5.71 7.84
CA PHE A 31 -9.87 -4.64 8.54
C PHE A 31 -10.66 -5.16 9.73
N GLY A 32 -11.30 -6.32 9.63
CA GLY A 32 -12.02 -6.95 10.73
C GLY A 32 -11.11 -7.23 11.93
N ILE A 33 -9.91 -7.74 11.69
CA ILE A 33 -8.90 -7.97 12.74
C ILE A 33 -8.46 -6.64 13.36
N ALA A 34 -8.15 -5.63 12.54
CA ALA A 34 -7.71 -4.33 13.02
C ALA A 34 -8.80 -3.65 13.88
N VAL A 35 -10.04 -3.61 13.41
CA VAL A 35 -11.16 -3.00 14.13
C VAL A 35 -11.46 -3.78 15.43
N SER A 36 -11.44 -5.11 15.40
CA SER A 36 -11.62 -5.95 16.57
C SER A 36 -10.57 -5.66 17.64
N SER A 37 -9.31 -5.53 17.24
CA SER A 37 -8.19 -5.23 18.14
C SER A 37 -8.24 -3.80 18.69
N LEU A 38 -8.55 -2.81 17.86
CA LEU A 38 -8.59 -1.40 18.28
C LEU A 38 -9.77 -1.07 19.18
N LEU A 39 -10.94 -1.64 18.90
CA LEU A 39 -12.17 -1.38 19.66
C LEU A 39 -12.42 -2.42 20.77
N ASN A 40 -11.58 -3.44 20.86
CA ASN A 40 -11.71 -4.54 21.83
C ASN A 40 -13.08 -5.23 21.76
N ILE A 41 -13.62 -5.44 20.55
CA ILE A 41 -14.91 -6.06 20.26
C ILE A 41 -14.73 -7.43 19.60
N ASN A 42 -15.80 -8.24 19.64
CA ASN A 42 -15.79 -9.54 18.99
C ASN A 42 -15.52 -9.41 17.49
N TYR A 43 -14.64 -10.27 16.94
CA TYR A 43 -14.25 -10.28 15.54
C TYR A 43 -15.45 -10.33 14.57
N LYS A 44 -16.48 -11.13 14.87
CA LYS A 44 -17.68 -11.23 14.01
C LYS A 44 -18.42 -9.89 13.91
N VAL A 45 -18.51 -9.16 15.03
CA VAL A 45 -19.12 -7.82 15.09
C VAL A 45 -18.27 -6.83 14.30
N ALA A 46 -16.94 -6.87 14.46
CA ALA A 46 -16.02 -6.03 13.71
C ALA A 46 -16.15 -6.24 12.19
N VAL A 47 -16.17 -7.49 11.73
CA VAL A 47 -16.36 -7.81 10.29
C VAL A 47 -17.71 -7.31 9.79
N PHE A 48 -18.78 -7.44 10.59
CA PHE A 48 -20.10 -6.94 10.19
C PHE A 48 -20.11 -5.41 10.06
N LEU A 49 -19.49 -4.68 10.98
CA LEU A 49 -19.34 -3.22 10.89
C LEU A 49 -18.53 -2.79 9.67
N VAL A 50 -17.44 -3.48 9.38
CA VAL A 50 -16.63 -3.23 8.17
C VAL A 50 -17.46 -3.44 6.90
N TYR A 51 -18.26 -4.52 6.86
CA TYR A 51 -19.14 -4.79 5.74
C TYR A 51 -20.21 -3.70 5.55
N LEU A 52 -20.85 -3.24 6.62
CA LEU A 52 -21.79 -2.10 6.56
C LEU A 52 -21.12 -0.83 6.07
N PHE A 53 -19.88 -0.56 6.51
CA PHE A 53 -19.13 0.60 6.04
C PHE A 53 -18.82 0.53 4.55
N ILE A 54 -18.43 -0.66 4.04
CA ILE A 54 -18.19 -0.88 2.60
C ILE A 54 -19.47 -0.64 1.80
N LEU A 55 -20.61 -1.19 2.26
CA LEU A 55 -21.91 -0.95 1.61
C LEU A 55 -22.22 0.54 1.56
N TYR A 56 -22.13 1.25 2.68
CA TYR A 56 -22.36 2.69 2.75
C TYR A 56 -21.46 3.46 1.77
N SER A 57 -20.16 3.15 1.73
CA SER A 57 -19.22 3.80 0.81
C SER A 57 -19.54 3.54 -0.66
N SER A 58 -20.13 2.39 -0.99
CA SER A 58 -20.50 2.04 -2.35
C SER A 58 -21.62 2.92 -2.93
N PHE A 59 -22.50 3.44 -2.08
CA PHE A 59 -23.60 4.34 -2.52
C PHE A 59 -23.10 5.73 -2.94
N GLY A 60 -21.90 6.13 -2.50
CA GLY A 60 -21.37 7.47 -2.76
C GLY A 60 -20.84 7.71 -4.19
N GLY A 61 -20.72 6.65 -5.00
CA GLY A 61 -20.22 6.74 -6.37
C GLY A 61 -18.74 7.17 -6.48
N PHE A 62 -18.28 7.37 -7.73
CA PHE A 62 -16.87 7.65 -8.03
C PHE A 62 -16.32 8.92 -7.36
N ASN A 63 -17.13 9.99 -7.30
CA ASN A 63 -16.70 11.25 -6.68
C ASN A 63 -16.51 11.13 -5.17
N SER A 64 -17.35 10.35 -4.49
CA SER A 64 -17.22 10.10 -3.05
C SER A 64 -15.98 9.28 -2.75
N VAL A 65 -15.73 8.23 -3.53
CA VAL A 65 -14.53 7.40 -3.42
C VAL A 65 -13.26 8.24 -3.61
N THR A 66 -13.23 9.10 -4.63
CA THR A 66 -12.08 9.98 -4.89
C THR A 66 -11.79 10.95 -3.73
N LYS A 67 -12.85 11.52 -3.12
CA LYS A 67 -12.70 12.41 -1.96
C LYS A 67 -12.18 11.64 -0.73
N SER A 68 -12.70 10.44 -0.48
CA SER A 68 -12.22 9.55 0.59
C SER A 68 -10.76 9.14 0.38
N ASP A 69 -10.39 8.81 -0.85
CA ASP A 69 -8.98 8.48 -1.19
C ASP A 69 -8.04 9.65 -0.92
N CYS A 70 -8.45 10.87 -1.25
CA CYS A 70 -7.68 12.08 -0.96
C CYS A 70 -7.50 12.31 0.55
N LEU A 71 -8.56 12.15 1.33
CA LEU A 71 -8.52 12.25 2.79
C LEU A 71 -7.60 11.17 3.39
N ASN A 72 -7.74 9.92 2.95
CA ASN A 72 -6.90 8.82 3.39
C ASN A 72 -5.41 9.08 3.06
N LEU A 73 -5.12 9.63 1.88
CA LEU A 73 -3.76 10.00 1.49
C LEU A 73 -3.16 11.06 2.42
N ILE A 74 -3.93 12.09 2.78
CA ILE A 74 -3.50 13.14 3.71
C ILE A 74 -3.23 12.54 5.08
N MET A 75 -4.17 11.75 5.63
CA MET A 75 -3.99 11.11 6.93
C MET A 75 -2.78 10.17 6.96
N LEU A 76 -2.60 9.37 5.91
CA LEU A 76 -1.44 8.48 5.76
C LEU A 76 -0.14 9.29 5.75
N SER A 77 -0.09 10.37 4.99
CA SER A 77 1.11 11.24 4.87
C SER A 77 1.47 11.88 6.20
N VAL A 78 0.46 12.38 6.93
CA VAL A 78 0.65 12.95 8.27
C VAL A 78 1.16 11.88 9.24
N SER A 79 0.56 10.69 9.24
CA SER A 79 0.96 9.59 10.11
C SER A 79 2.40 9.14 9.86
N ILE A 80 2.78 8.99 8.58
CA ILE A 80 4.16 8.65 8.19
C ILE A 80 5.13 9.75 8.60
N GLY A 81 4.76 11.02 8.39
CA GLY A 81 5.57 12.16 8.81
C GLY A 81 5.81 12.20 10.32
N VAL A 82 4.76 12.01 11.12
CA VAL A 82 4.87 11.95 12.59
C VAL A 82 5.75 10.79 13.04
N LEU A 83 5.53 9.58 12.50
CA LEU A 83 6.36 8.42 12.82
C LEU A 83 7.82 8.62 12.46
N TYR A 84 8.10 9.20 11.28
CA TYR A 84 9.47 9.53 10.88
C TYR A 84 10.14 10.50 11.87
N LEU A 85 9.45 11.57 12.26
CA LEU A 85 9.96 12.54 13.22
C LEU A 85 10.21 11.91 14.59
N VAL A 86 9.35 11.02 15.05
CA VAL A 86 9.53 10.28 16.32
C VAL A 86 10.81 9.44 16.26
N ILE A 87 11.03 8.72 15.16
CA ILE A 87 12.22 7.87 15.01
C ILE A 87 13.50 8.72 14.95
N VAL A 88 13.52 9.77 14.13
CA VAL A 88 14.68 10.68 14.04
C VAL A 88 15.00 11.30 15.40
N LYS A 89 13.99 11.63 16.21
CA LYS A 89 14.19 12.18 17.56
C LYS A 89 14.79 11.15 18.53
N ASN A 90 14.44 9.87 18.38
CA ASN A 90 14.94 8.82 19.25
C ASN A 90 16.33 8.28 18.86
N VAL A 91 16.83 8.62 17.66
CA VAL A 91 18.16 8.26 17.17
C VAL A 91 18.98 9.55 16.96
N PRO A 92 19.51 10.15 18.03
CA PRO A 92 20.20 11.43 17.96
C PRO A 92 21.45 11.34 17.08
N GLY A 93 21.64 12.36 16.23
CA GLY A 93 22.77 12.47 15.31
C GLY A 93 22.56 11.87 13.92
N HIS A 94 21.47 11.18 13.67
CA HIS A 94 21.20 10.51 12.38
C HIS A 94 19.85 10.91 11.80
N TRP A 95 19.84 11.86 10.86
CA TRP A 95 18.64 12.20 10.09
C TRP A 95 18.28 11.13 9.04
N PHE A 96 19.29 10.39 8.58
CA PHE A 96 19.12 9.30 7.63
C PHE A 96 19.78 8.04 8.18
N LEU A 97 18.98 6.99 8.31
CA LEU A 97 19.46 5.69 8.73
C LEU A 97 19.90 4.89 7.50
N THR A 98 21.10 4.34 7.57
CA THR A 98 21.60 3.35 6.62
C THR A 98 21.65 2.00 7.31
N ASP A 99 21.70 0.91 6.55
CA ASP A 99 21.82 -0.43 7.13
C ASP A 99 23.08 -0.57 8.01
N GLN A 100 24.19 0.04 7.61
CA GLN A 100 25.43 0.07 8.40
C GLN A 100 25.27 0.79 9.74
N THR A 101 24.62 1.97 9.75
CA THR A 101 24.33 2.71 10.99
C THR A 101 23.41 1.94 11.92
N VAL A 102 22.44 1.22 11.37
CA VAL A 102 21.55 0.34 12.15
C VAL A 102 22.32 -0.81 12.79
N HIS A 103 23.18 -1.48 12.03
CA HIS A 103 24.06 -2.54 12.55
C HIS A 103 24.99 -2.07 13.68
N GLU A 104 25.62 -0.90 13.52
CA GLU A 104 26.48 -0.32 14.55
C GLU A 104 25.70 0.01 15.83
N LEU A 105 24.50 0.58 15.69
CA LEU A 105 23.63 0.91 16.81
C LEU A 105 23.09 -0.33 17.55
N ILE A 106 22.69 -1.37 16.84
CA ILE A 106 22.26 -2.65 17.42
C ILE A 106 23.42 -3.30 18.18
N LYS A 107 24.61 -3.33 17.58
CA LYS A 107 25.82 -3.86 18.20
C LYS A 107 26.22 -3.09 19.46
N SER A 108 26.10 -1.76 19.45
CA SER A 108 26.39 -0.93 20.62
C SER A 108 25.42 -1.15 21.78
N LYS A 109 24.16 -1.52 21.49
CA LYS A 109 23.14 -1.86 22.51
C LYS A 109 23.23 -3.28 23.02
N GLY A 110 24.14 -4.13 22.49
CA GLY A 110 24.30 -5.53 22.91
C GLY A 110 23.10 -6.43 22.57
N VAL A 111 22.26 -6.00 21.63
CA VAL A 111 21.14 -6.80 21.15
C VAL A 111 21.65 -7.81 20.12
N PHE A 112 21.35 -9.09 20.30
CA PHE A 112 21.67 -10.11 19.30
C PHE A 112 20.82 -9.88 18.06
N GLU A 113 21.46 -9.61 16.94
CA GLU A 113 20.80 -9.50 15.65
C GLU A 113 20.29 -10.88 15.22
N ASN A 114 18.98 -11.04 15.15
CA ASN A 114 18.41 -12.19 14.44
C ASN A 114 18.85 -12.06 12.98
N GLN A 115 19.69 -13.00 12.53
CA GLN A 115 20.14 -13.06 11.13
C GLN A 115 18.91 -12.99 10.23
N THR A 116 18.72 -11.85 9.57
CA THR A 116 17.76 -11.75 8.48
C THR A 116 18.25 -12.69 7.39
N ALA A 117 17.43 -13.67 7.03
CA ALA A 117 17.75 -14.58 5.94
C ALA A 117 18.16 -13.76 4.71
N GLU A 118 19.36 -14.02 4.18
CA GLU A 118 19.83 -13.36 2.96
C GLU A 118 18.86 -13.69 1.82
N ILE A 119 18.09 -12.71 1.43
CA ILE A 119 17.16 -12.83 0.31
C ILE A 119 17.99 -12.73 -0.97
N GLY A 120 18.06 -13.82 -1.73
CA GLY A 120 18.82 -13.86 -2.97
C GLY A 120 18.34 -12.83 -3.99
N ILE A 121 19.26 -12.28 -4.80
CA ILE A 121 18.98 -11.25 -5.83
C ILE A 121 17.82 -11.62 -6.76
N PHE A 122 17.66 -12.90 -7.07
CA PHE A 122 16.55 -13.38 -7.91
C PHE A 122 15.17 -13.15 -7.30
N VAL A 123 15.06 -13.18 -5.96
CA VAL A 123 13.80 -12.89 -5.27
C VAL A 123 13.45 -11.41 -5.40
N TYR A 124 14.44 -10.50 -5.26
CA TYR A 124 14.23 -9.07 -5.50
C TYR A 124 13.81 -8.77 -6.94
N ILE A 125 14.46 -9.39 -7.93
CA ILE A 125 14.08 -9.26 -9.34
C ILE A 125 12.65 -9.77 -9.57
N SER A 126 12.32 -10.95 -9.04
CA SER A 126 10.97 -11.51 -9.14
C SER A 126 9.91 -10.63 -8.49
N MET A 127 10.20 -10.08 -7.32
CA MET A 127 9.31 -9.12 -6.65
C MET A 127 9.13 -7.86 -7.47
N PHE A 128 10.21 -7.28 -8.01
CA PHE A 128 10.15 -6.07 -8.84
C PHE A 128 9.25 -6.27 -10.05
N PHE A 129 9.45 -7.35 -10.82
CA PHE A 129 8.62 -7.64 -11.97
C PHE A 129 7.20 -8.04 -11.57
N GLY A 130 7.02 -8.86 -10.55
CA GLY A 130 5.70 -9.29 -10.07
C GLY A 130 4.84 -8.10 -9.63
N TRP A 131 5.38 -7.21 -8.80
CA TRP A 131 4.68 -6.01 -8.36
C TRP A 131 4.50 -5.00 -9.49
N GLY A 132 5.54 -4.75 -10.30
CA GLY A 132 5.47 -3.79 -11.41
C GLY A 132 4.45 -4.18 -12.46
N MET A 133 4.45 -5.43 -12.91
CA MET A 133 3.47 -5.93 -13.90
C MET A 133 2.06 -6.02 -13.29
N GLY A 134 1.94 -6.44 -12.02
CA GLY A 134 0.68 -6.47 -11.30
C GLY A 134 0.03 -5.10 -11.18
N LEU A 135 0.79 -4.07 -10.83
CA LEU A 135 0.31 -2.69 -10.76
C LEU A 135 -0.06 -2.14 -12.14
N ALA A 136 0.78 -2.38 -13.15
CA ALA A 136 0.52 -1.92 -14.53
C ALA A 136 -0.74 -2.55 -15.15
N SER A 137 -1.06 -3.79 -14.77
CA SER A 137 -2.22 -4.52 -15.27
C SER A 137 -3.49 -4.31 -14.46
N ASN A 138 -3.41 -3.62 -13.31
CA ASN A 138 -4.54 -3.47 -12.41
C ASN A 138 -5.61 -2.53 -13.00
N PRO A 139 -6.84 -3.02 -13.25
CA PRO A 139 -7.91 -2.21 -13.84
C PRO A 139 -8.28 -0.98 -13.01
N GLN A 140 -8.10 -1.01 -11.70
CA GLN A 140 -8.40 0.10 -10.80
C GLN A 140 -7.54 1.34 -11.13
N TYR A 141 -6.26 1.16 -11.45
CA TYR A 141 -5.39 2.27 -11.87
C TYR A 141 -5.69 2.71 -13.30
N MET A 142 -5.99 1.75 -14.19
CA MET A 142 -6.35 2.04 -15.57
C MET A 142 -7.61 2.91 -15.67
N VAL A 143 -8.66 2.60 -14.92
CA VAL A 143 -9.89 3.40 -14.89
C VAL A 143 -9.63 4.85 -14.46
N ARG A 144 -8.77 5.05 -13.45
CA ARG A 144 -8.40 6.39 -12.98
C ARG A 144 -7.61 7.19 -14.03
N ILE A 145 -6.69 6.54 -14.75
CA ILE A 145 -5.93 7.17 -15.83
C ILE A 145 -6.83 7.50 -17.01
N LEU A 146 -7.76 6.61 -17.37
CA LEU A 146 -8.72 6.80 -18.45
C LEU A 146 -9.78 7.87 -18.13
N ALA A 147 -10.05 8.14 -16.85
CA ALA A 147 -10.93 9.22 -16.41
C ALA A 147 -10.30 10.62 -16.54
N ALA A 148 -9.01 10.73 -16.86
CA ALA A 148 -8.35 12.01 -17.07
C ALA A 148 -8.88 12.69 -18.34
N LYS A 149 -9.04 14.03 -18.26
CA LYS A 149 -9.61 14.85 -19.34
C LYS A 149 -8.83 14.74 -20.66
N ASP A 150 -7.51 14.67 -20.59
CA ASP A 150 -6.62 14.63 -21.74
C ASP A 150 -5.32 13.89 -21.39
N LYS A 151 -4.55 13.53 -22.44
CA LYS A 151 -3.28 12.80 -22.31
C LYS A 151 -2.24 13.57 -21.49
N LYS A 152 -2.23 14.91 -21.57
CA LYS A 152 -1.30 15.76 -20.83
C LYS A 152 -1.59 15.70 -19.34
N THR A 153 -2.86 15.82 -18.96
CA THR A 153 -3.33 15.69 -17.58
C THR A 153 -3.01 14.30 -17.02
N ALA A 154 -3.28 13.23 -17.77
CA ALA A 154 -2.93 11.86 -17.36
C ALA A 154 -1.42 11.71 -17.08
N LYS A 155 -0.55 12.26 -17.95
CA LYS A 155 0.90 12.22 -17.75
C LYS A 155 1.33 12.98 -16.48
N HIS A 156 0.77 14.17 -16.24
CA HIS A 156 1.06 14.94 -15.03
C HIS A 156 0.59 14.23 -13.77
N MET A 157 -0.59 13.61 -13.79
CA MET A 157 -1.09 12.80 -12.66
C MET A 157 -0.13 11.67 -12.31
N ILE A 158 0.34 10.91 -13.30
CA ILE A 158 1.29 9.82 -13.09
C ILE A 158 2.61 10.36 -12.54
N LEU A 159 3.15 11.44 -13.09
CA LEU A 159 4.42 12.01 -12.64
C LEU A 159 4.35 12.49 -11.18
N HIS A 160 3.29 13.24 -10.81
CA HIS A 160 3.11 13.68 -9.43
C HIS A 160 2.93 12.51 -8.46
N ALA A 161 2.15 11.48 -8.87
CA ALA A 161 2.00 10.28 -8.08
C ALA A 161 3.33 9.55 -7.85
N LEU A 162 4.17 9.43 -8.88
CA LEU A 162 5.49 8.80 -8.77
C LEU A 162 6.40 9.57 -7.80
N ILE A 163 6.50 10.89 -7.94
CA ILE A 163 7.31 11.74 -7.04
C ILE A 163 6.83 11.58 -5.60
N PHE A 164 5.52 11.66 -5.39
CA PHE A 164 4.93 11.51 -4.07
C PHE A 164 5.19 10.13 -3.45
N LEU A 165 5.02 9.06 -4.24
CA LEU A 165 5.32 7.70 -3.80
C LEU A 165 6.80 7.51 -3.46
N CYS A 166 7.73 8.08 -4.23
CA CYS A 166 9.16 8.04 -3.90
C CYS A 166 9.45 8.63 -2.51
N VAL A 167 8.85 9.78 -2.19
CA VAL A 167 9.00 10.42 -0.86
C VAL A 167 8.40 9.55 0.24
N LEU A 168 7.19 9.01 0.04
CA LEU A 168 6.54 8.14 1.03
C LEU A 168 7.33 6.85 1.27
N TYR A 169 7.76 6.17 0.21
CA TYR A 169 8.53 4.93 0.35
C TYR A 169 9.89 5.18 1.00
N PHE A 170 10.53 6.31 0.69
CA PHE A 170 11.75 6.71 1.39
C PHE A 170 11.49 6.86 2.90
N ALA A 171 10.46 7.59 3.30
CA ALA A 171 10.11 7.75 4.71
C ALA A 171 9.77 6.41 5.39
N LEU A 172 9.00 5.54 4.72
CA LEU A 172 8.67 4.21 5.22
C LEU A 172 9.92 3.33 5.40
N THR A 173 10.89 3.41 4.48
CA THR A 173 12.16 2.69 4.62
C THR A 173 12.93 3.16 5.85
N GLN A 174 13.00 4.47 6.09
CA GLN A 174 13.65 5.03 7.28
C GLN A 174 12.94 4.61 8.56
N ILE A 175 11.60 4.58 8.56
CA ILE A 175 10.81 4.07 9.67
C ILE A 175 11.11 2.60 9.93
N GLY A 176 11.13 1.78 8.88
CA GLY A 176 11.45 0.35 8.99
C GLY A 176 12.84 0.09 9.56
N LEU A 177 13.84 0.85 9.13
CA LEU A 177 15.19 0.79 9.69
C LEU A 177 15.25 1.24 11.15
N GLY A 178 14.55 2.31 11.50
CA GLY A 178 14.49 2.83 12.86
C GLY A 178 13.79 1.90 13.86
N LEU A 179 12.81 1.11 13.42
CA LEU A 179 12.13 0.13 14.26
C LEU A 179 12.97 -1.12 14.57
N ARG A 180 14.12 -1.31 13.88
CA ARG A 180 15.08 -2.38 14.18
C ARG A 180 16.02 -2.04 15.34
N ILE A 181 16.09 -0.78 15.74
CA ILE A 181 16.95 -0.24 16.81
C ILE A 181 16.19 -0.23 18.15
#